data_fda70fef29908b83d9b214b55c3073cc
#
_entry.id   fda70fef29908b83d9b214b55c3073cc
#
_cell.length_a   1.000
_cell.length_b   1.000
_cell.length_c   1.000
_cell.angle_alpha   90.00
_cell.angle_beta   90.00
_cell.angle_gamma   90.00
#
_symmetry.space_group_name_H-M   'P 1'
#
loop_
_entity.id
_entity.type
_entity.pdbx_description
1 polymer ?
#
loop_
_entity_poly.entity_id
_entity_poly.type
_entity_poly.pdbx_seq_one_letter_code
_entity_poly.pdbx_strand_id
1 'polypeptide(L)'
;MFVAHPDDDLLWGGRHLIEEKYLVVCMTRGNDPVRSAEFKSVMKATGDKYLILSYPDKIGKDRSSWNYWKKDMEADIATVLNYKDWKQVATHNADGEYGHHHHQMTHQLVKKAYKETDCNADFYSFGKYYVNDKVPYDLEEMPKDLYIQKRKLAKLYTSQRTTVRKMYHMLPYEYWQKENY
;
A
#
# COMPACT_ATOMS: atom_id res chain seq x y z
N MET A 1 7.76 0.86 1.80
CA MET A 1 6.31 1.05 1.53
C MET A 1 5.51 0.19 2.49
N PHE A 2 4.48 0.75 3.12
CA PHE A 2 3.57 0.02 4.03
C PHE A 2 2.16 0.04 3.46
N VAL A 3 1.53 -1.12 3.35
CA VAL A 3 0.18 -1.28 2.81
C VAL A 3 -0.69 -2.16 3.71
N ALA A 4 -1.99 -1.93 3.71
CA ALA A 4 -2.92 -2.66 4.56
C ALA A 4 -3.17 -4.08 4.05
N HIS A 5 -3.39 -4.25 2.74
CA HIS A 5 -3.77 -5.52 2.13
C HIS A 5 -2.95 -5.84 0.87
N PRO A 6 -2.84 -7.13 0.51
CA PRO A 6 -2.37 -7.51 -0.82
C PRO A 6 -3.32 -6.95 -1.89
N ASP A 7 -2.85 -6.21 -2.82
CA ASP A 7 -3.39 -5.41 -3.93
C ASP A 7 -3.18 -3.89 -3.75
N ASP A 8 -3.16 -3.37 -2.53
CA ASP A 8 -2.91 -1.94 -2.27
C ASP A 8 -1.54 -1.49 -2.79
N ASP A 9 -0.52 -2.34 -2.67
CA ASP A 9 0.83 -2.11 -3.18
C ASP A 9 0.84 -1.73 -4.66
N LEU A 10 0.02 -2.43 -5.43
CA LEU A 10 -0.07 -2.21 -6.86
C LEU A 10 -1.06 -1.12 -7.25
N LEU A 11 -2.20 -1.05 -6.55
CA LEU A 11 -3.22 -0.05 -6.84
C LEU A 11 -2.69 1.37 -6.63
N TRP A 12 -1.93 1.59 -5.54
CA TRP A 12 -1.47 2.91 -5.10
C TRP A 12 0.02 3.18 -5.31
N GLY A 13 0.83 2.13 -5.54
CA GLY A 13 2.28 2.24 -5.69
C GLY A 13 2.86 1.47 -6.88
N GLY A 14 2.04 0.98 -7.78
CA GLY A 14 2.48 0.08 -8.85
C GLY A 14 3.48 0.70 -9.84
N ARG A 15 3.37 1.99 -10.14
CA ARG A 15 4.38 2.72 -10.93
C ARG A 15 5.72 2.68 -10.22
N HIS A 16 5.75 3.06 -8.95
CA HIS A 16 6.96 3.12 -8.15
C HIS A 16 7.63 1.74 -8.02
N LEU A 17 6.83 0.65 -7.83
CA LEU A 17 7.36 -0.72 -7.81
C LEU A 17 7.98 -1.16 -9.15
N ILE A 18 7.53 -0.60 -10.27
CA ILE A 18 8.09 -0.86 -11.60
C ILE A 18 9.39 -0.07 -11.79
N GLU A 19 9.42 1.19 -11.40
CA GLU A 19 10.54 2.10 -11.66
C GLU A 19 11.67 2.01 -10.61
N GLU A 20 11.36 1.68 -9.35
CA GLU A 20 12.31 1.65 -8.24
C GLU A 20 12.25 0.34 -7.47
N LYS A 21 13.06 0.21 -6.41
CA LYS A 21 13.07 -0.99 -5.55
C LYS A 21 12.67 -0.65 -4.12
N TYR A 22 11.72 -1.42 -3.61
CA TYR A 22 11.14 -1.26 -2.29
C TYR A 22 11.30 -2.50 -1.41
N LEU A 23 11.22 -2.26 -0.11
CA LEU A 23 10.70 -3.25 0.83
C LEU A 23 9.21 -2.93 1.03
N VAL A 24 8.34 -3.84 0.59
CA VAL A 24 6.90 -3.69 0.77
C VAL A 24 6.46 -4.51 1.98
N VAL A 25 5.89 -3.82 2.96
CA VAL A 25 5.34 -4.42 4.19
C VAL A 25 3.82 -4.40 4.08
N CYS A 26 3.23 -5.58 3.92
CA CYS A 26 1.78 -5.73 3.91
C CYS A 26 1.30 -6.19 5.29
N MET A 27 0.38 -5.45 5.90
CA MET A 27 -0.02 -5.65 7.29
C MET A 27 -0.89 -6.89 7.51
N THR A 28 -1.64 -7.34 6.50
CA THR A 28 -2.61 -8.42 6.66
C THR A 28 -2.40 -9.58 5.69
N ARG A 29 -3.14 -10.67 5.90
CA ARG A 29 -3.27 -11.78 4.96
C ARG A 29 -2.02 -12.65 4.76
N GLY A 30 -1.02 -12.55 5.59
CA GLY A 30 0.14 -13.44 5.53
C GLY A 30 -0.21 -14.93 5.71
N ASN A 31 -1.26 -15.21 6.48
CA ASN A 31 -1.81 -16.55 6.71
C ASN A 31 -2.91 -16.98 5.69
N ASP A 32 -3.26 -16.12 4.74
CA ASP A 32 -4.16 -16.46 3.64
C ASP A 32 -3.34 -17.01 2.46
N PRO A 33 -3.44 -18.32 2.14
CA PRO A 33 -2.55 -18.93 1.15
C PRO A 33 -2.74 -18.36 -0.27
N VAL A 34 -3.95 -17.91 -0.60
CA VAL A 34 -4.25 -17.34 -1.91
C VAL A 34 -3.72 -15.91 -2.00
N ARG A 35 -4.14 -15.04 -1.07
CA ARG A 35 -3.77 -13.62 -1.06
C ARG A 35 -2.26 -13.42 -0.91
N SER A 36 -1.62 -14.21 -0.02
CA SER A 36 -0.17 -14.13 0.16
C SER A 36 0.60 -14.61 -1.07
N ALA A 37 0.11 -15.63 -1.77
CA ALA A 37 0.75 -16.11 -3.01
C ALA A 37 0.63 -15.09 -4.15
N GLU A 38 -0.52 -14.41 -4.28
CA GLU A 38 -0.72 -13.34 -5.26
C GLU A 38 0.24 -12.17 -5.00
N PHE A 39 0.30 -11.70 -3.76
CA PHE A 39 1.23 -10.64 -3.34
C PHE A 39 2.70 -11.00 -3.64
N LYS A 40 3.14 -12.19 -3.24
CA LYS A 40 4.48 -12.69 -3.52
C LYS A 40 4.79 -12.76 -5.02
N SER A 41 3.78 -13.09 -5.84
CA SER A 41 3.92 -13.14 -7.29
C SER A 41 4.15 -11.75 -7.89
N VAL A 42 3.48 -10.71 -7.36
CA VAL A 42 3.73 -9.32 -7.76
C VAL A 42 5.13 -8.90 -7.35
N MET A 43 5.53 -9.11 -6.08
CA MET A 43 6.86 -8.76 -5.59
C MET A 43 7.98 -9.46 -6.38
N LYS A 44 7.76 -10.72 -6.75
CA LYS A 44 8.69 -11.44 -7.63
C LYS A 44 8.78 -10.82 -9.02
N ALA A 45 7.64 -10.42 -9.59
CA ALA A 45 7.58 -9.85 -10.94
C ALA A 45 8.23 -8.45 -11.00
N THR A 46 8.11 -7.64 -9.95
CA THR A 46 8.74 -6.32 -9.84
C THR A 46 10.18 -6.40 -9.31
N GLY A 47 10.55 -7.52 -8.67
CA GLY A 47 11.86 -7.71 -8.05
C GLY A 47 12.02 -6.99 -6.71
N ASP A 48 10.92 -6.67 -6.06
CA ASP A 48 10.89 -6.04 -4.74
C ASP A 48 11.09 -7.02 -3.61
N LYS A 49 11.57 -6.51 -2.47
CA LYS A 49 11.57 -7.26 -1.20
C LYS A 49 10.24 -7.07 -0.49
N TYR A 50 9.88 -8.04 0.34
CA TYR A 50 8.61 -7.94 1.04
C TYR A 50 8.63 -8.57 2.43
N LEU A 51 7.73 -8.07 3.27
CA LEU A 51 7.22 -8.72 4.47
C LEU A 51 5.69 -8.76 4.32
N ILE A 52 5.08 -9.88 4.66
CA ILE A 52 3.63 -9.98 4.74
C ILE A 52 3.24 -10.50 6.11
N LEU A 53 2.59 -9.64 6.88
CA LEU A 53 2.16 -9.90 8.24
C LEU A 53 0.77 -10.55 8.25
N SER A 54 0.35 -11.03 9.42
CA SER A 54 -0.90 -11.76 9.57
C SER A 54 -1.87 -11.08 10.53
N TYR A 55 -1.80 -9.75 10.64
CA TYR A 55 -2.81 -9.04 11.42
C TYR A 55 -4.20 -9.25 10.83
N PRO A 56 -5.25 -9.39 11.67
CA PRO A 56 -6.56 -9.79 11.19
C PRO A 56 -7.18 -8.70 10.33
N ASP A 57 -7.53 -9.01 9.06
CA ASP A 57 -8.37 -8.16 8.25
C ASP A 57 -9.82 -8.19 8.75
N LYS A 58 -10.29 -9.38 9.12
CA LYS A 58 -11.63 -9.60 9.67
C LYS A 58 -11.58 -10.50 10.90
N ILE A 59 -12.54 -10.27 11.82
CA ILE A 59 -12.85 -11.15 12.95
C ILE A 59 -14.30 -11.58 12.75
N GLY A 60 -14.50 -12.87 12.40
CA GLY A 60 -15.81 -13.34 11.95
C GLY A 60 -16.22 -12.65 10.63
N LYS A 61 -17.37 -11.97 10.63
CA LYS A 61 -17.88 -11.24 9.47
C LYS A 61 -17.45 -9.77 9.44
N ASP A 62 -17.00 -9.24 10.57
CA ASP A 62 -16.71 -7.83 10.74
C ASP A 62 -15.24 -7.50 10.45
N ARG A 63 -14.99 -6.30 9.94
CA ARG A 63 -13.64 -5.77 9.78
C ARG A 63 -13.01 -5.57 11.14
N SER A 64 -11.76 -6.02 11.31
CA SER A 64 -11.02 -5.81 12.55
C SER A 64 -10.78 -4.31 12.79
N SER A 65 -10.95 -3.85 14.01
CA SER A 65 -10.61 -2.47 14.40
C SER A 65 -9.11 -2.26 14.64
N TRP A 66 -8.35 -3.35 14.73
CA TRP A 66 -6.93 -3.38 15.12
C TRP A 66 -6.60 -2.82 16.53
N ASN A 67 -7.56 -2.42 17.31
CA ASN A 67 -7.32 -1.84 18.63
C ASN A 67 -6.47 -2.73 19.55
N TYR A 68 -6.71 -4.05 19.50
CA TYR A 68 -5.94 -5.02 20.28
C TYR A 68 -4.49 -5.15 19.81
N TRP A 69 -4.26 -5.12 18.50
CA TRP A 69 -2.96 -5.35 17.88
C TRP A 69 -2.12 -4.08 17.69
N LYS A 70 -2.66 -2.93 18.00
CA LYS A 70 -2.09 -1.63 17.68
C LYS A 70 -0.64 -1.48 18.14
N LYS A 71 -0.33 -1.91 19.36
CA LYS A 71 1.03 -1.83 19.92
C LYS A 71 2.01 -2.74 19.20
N ASP A 72 1.59 -3.95 18.86
CA ASP A 72 2.42 -4.91 18.13
C ASP A 72 2.69 -4.42 16.71
N MET A 73 1.68 -3.86 16.04
CA MET A 73 1.82 -3.25 14.72
C MET A 73 2.77 -2.05 14.75
N GLU A 74 2.67 -1.18 15.75
CA GLU A 74 3.60 -0.05 15.96
C GLU A 74 5.04 -0.56 16.14
N ALA A 75 5.26 -1.60 16.93
CA ALA A 75 6.57 -2.19 17.16
C ALA A 75 7.17 -2.83 15.88
N ASP A 76 6.36 -3.55 15.11
CA ASP A 76 6.79 -4.13 13.84
C ASP A 76 7.18 -3.05 12.83
N ILE A 77 6.37 -1.98 12.72
CA ILE A 77 6.66 -0.84 11.84
C ILE A 77 7.96 -0.15 12.28
N ALA A 78 8.12 0.14 13.58
CA ALA A 78 9.33 0.76 14.12
C ALA A 78 10.58 -0.09 13.87
N THR A 79 10.45 -1.42 13.98
CA THR A 79 11.54 -2.35 13.65
C THR A 79 11.98 -2.21 12.19
N VAL A 80 11.03 -2.10 11.26
CA VAL A 80 11.35 -1.89 9.84
C VAL A 80 11.96 -0.52 9.61
N LEU A 81 11.43 0.54 10.23
CA LEU A 81 11.94 1.90 10.06
C LEU A 81 13.37 2.05 10.58
N ASN A 82 13.72 1.38 11.68
CA ASN A 82 15.07 1.38 12.27
C ASN A 82 16.05 0.38 11.62
N TYR A 83 15.60 -0.44 10.66
CA TYR A 83 16.44 -1.50 10.10
C TYR A 83 17.64 -0.96 9.31
N LYS A 84 17.48 0.18 8.65
CA LYS A 84 18.53 0.86 7.89
C LYS A 84 18.11 2.30 7.57
N ASP A 85 19.04 3.09 7.03
CA ASP A 85 18.71 4.39 6.46
C ASP A 85 17.88 4.22 5.18
N TRP A 86 16.62 4.58 5.27
CA TRP A 86 15.69 4.55 4.13
C TRP A 86 15.76 5.88 3.37
N LYS A 87 15.67 5.82 2.04
CA LYS A 87 15.55 7.02 1.21
C LYS A 87 14.15 7.65 1.36
N GLN A 88 13.15 6.80 1.39
CA GLN A 88 11.76 7.23 1.49
C GLN A 88 10.87 6.18 2.16
N VAL A 89 9.83 6.65 2.82
CA VAL A 89 8.74 5.86 3.39
C VAL A 89 7.46 6.26 2.69
N ALA A 90 6.69 5.29 2.22
CA ALA A 90 5.40 5.54 1.58
C ALA A 90 4.32 4.66 2.22
N THR A 91 3.12 5.22 2.39
CA THR A 91 1.97 4.50 2.96
C THR A 91 0.65 5.11 2.50
N HIS A 92 -0.46 4.55 2.93
CA HIS A 92 -1.81 5.10 2.72
C HIS A 92 -1.91 6.56 3.16
N ASN A 93 -2.90 7.30 2.65
CA ASN A 93 -3.17 8.65 3.12
C ASN A 93 -4.11 8.67 4.34
N ALA A 94 -4.20 9.82 4.99
CA ALA A 94 -4.97 9.99 6.22
C ALA A 94 -6.49 9.74 6.04
N ASP A 95 -7.01 9.98 4.83
CA ASP A 95 -8.41 9.74 4.48
C ASP A 95 -8.68 8.27 4.12
N GLY A 96 -7.61 7.45 3.93
CA GLY A 96 -7.69 6.06 3.50
C GLY A 96 -8.15 5.91 2.06
N GLU A 97 -7.70 6.79 1.16
CA GLU A 97 -7.99 6.97 -0.26
C GLU A 97 -9.49 7.17 -0.56
N TYR A 98 -10.31 6.25 -0.15
CA TYR A 98 -11.78 6.26 -0.29
C TYR A 98 -12.52 6.02 1.04
N GLY A 99 -11.88 6.27 2.18
CA GLY A 99 -12.44 6.08 3.50
C GLY A 99 -12.25 4.67 4.08
N HIS A 100 -11.29 3.89 3.57
CA HIS A 100 -11.05 2.55 4.07
C HIS A 100 -10.37 2.56 5.44
N HIS A 101 -11.04 2.01 6.45
CA HIS A 101 -10.59 2.06 7.86
C HIS A 101 -9.15 1.54 8.06
N HIS A 102 -8.79 0.39 7.47
CA HIS A 102 -7.43 -0.15 7.62
C HIS A 102 -6.37 0.71 6.93
N HIS A 103 -6.70 1.41 5.84
CA HIS A 103 -5.78 2.36 5.21
C HIS A 103 -5.51 3.55 6.13
N GLN A 104 -6.57 4.13 6.71
CA GLN A 104 -6.45 5.20 7.72
C GLN A 104 -5.61 4.75 8.92
N MET A 105 -5.86 3.53 9.43
CA MET A 105 -5.10 2.97 10.54
C MET A 105 -3.63 2.73 10.17
N THR A 106 -3.35 2.19 8.98
CA THR A 106 -1.98 1.99 8.49
C THR A 106 -1.23 3.32 8.41
N HIS A 107 -1.87 4.37 7.82
CA HIS A 107 -1.29 5.71 7.81
C HIS A 107 -0.95 6.20 9.23
N GLN A 108 -1.92 6.12 10.17
CA GLN A 108 -1.75 6.60 11.55
C GLN A 108 -0.60 5.87 12.26
N LEU A 109 -0.51 4.54 12.11
CA LEU A 109 0.52 3.73 12.75
C LEU A 109 1.91 4.00 12.17
N VAL A 110 2.02 4.07 10.83
CA VAL A 110 3.29 4.37 10.16
C VAL A 110 3.77 5.78 10.49
N LYS A 111 2.89 6.77 10.44
CA LYS A 111 3.19 8.16 10.81
C LYS A 111 3.64 8.28 12.27
N LYS A 112 2.96 7.58 13.19
CA LYS A 112 3.34 7.58 14.60
C LYS A 112 4.73 6.97 14.79
N ALA A 113 4.94 5.76 14.27
CA ALA A 113 6.24 5.08 14.36
C ALA A 113 7.36 5.90 13.70
N TYR A 114 7.10 6.54 12.55
CA TYR A 114 8.05 7.43 11.89
C TYR A 114 8.49 8.58 12.80
N LYS A 115 7.56 9.21 13.52
CA LYS A 115 7.87 10.31 14.47
C LYS A 115 8.58 9.86 15.76
N GLU A 116 8.43 8.59 16.13
CA GLU A 116 8.99 8.02 17.35
C GLU A 116 10.32 7.27 17.10
N THR A 117 10.77 7.19 15.83
CA THR A 117 12.05 6.57 15.44
C THR A 117 13.02 7.62 14.88
N ASP A 118 14.28 7.26 14.74
CA ASP A 118 15.31 8.12 14.13
C ASP A 118 15.29 8.08 12.60
N CYS A 119 14.17 7.69 12.01
CA CYS A 119 14.00 7.59 10.55
C CYS A 119 13.93 9.00 9.93
N ASN A 120 14.93 9.35 9.14
CA ASN A 120 15.03 10.66 8.46
C ASN A 120 14.66 10.57 6.95
N ALA A 121 13.97 9.51 6.54
CA ALA A 121 13.53 9.30 5.16
C ALA A 121 12.46 10.33 4.75
N ASP A 122 12.40 10.68 3.47
CA ASP A 122 11.25 11.42 2.96
C ASP A 122 9.95 10.61 3.16
N PHE A 123 8.93 11.24 3.72
CA PHE A 123 7.65 10.57 3.99
C PHE A 123 6.61 10.95 2.94
N TYR A 124 5.97 9.93 2.37
CA TYR A 124 4.94 10.08 1.34
C TYR A 124 3.65 9.35 1.71
N SER A 125 2.53 9.97 1.40
CA SER A 125 1.22 9.31 1.39
C SER A 125 0.71 9.09 -0.03
N PHE A 126 -0.04 8.01 -0.23
CA PHE A 126 -0.69 7.72 -1.50
C PHE A 126 -1.73 8.76 -1.86
N GLY A 127 -1.93 8.95 -3.16
CA GLY A 127 -2.90 9.89 -3.68
C GLY A 127 -4.35 9.50 -3.37
N LYS A 128 -5.24 10.44 -3.59
CA LYS A 128 -6.67 10.28 -3.34
C LYS A 128 -7.34 9.44 -4.44
N TYR A 129 -8.34 8.67 -4.06
CA TYR A 129 -9.26 8.04 -5.00
C TYR A 129 -10.33 9.03 -5.49
N TYR A 130 -10.64 8.98 -6.77
CA TYR A 130 -11.75 9.69 -7.38
C TYR A 130 -12.71 8.69 -8.01
N VAL A 131 -14.02 8.93 -7.90
CA VAL A 131 -14.99 8.15 -8.68
C VAL A 131 -14.86 8.45 -10.18
N ASN A 132 -15.27 7.50 -11.03
CA ASN A 132 -14.93 7.47 -12.45
C ASN A 132 -15.21 8.78 -13.21
N ASP A 133 -16.32 9.45 -12.92
CA ASP A 133 -16.73 10.70 -13.55
C ASP A 133 -16.20 11.97 -12.87
N LYS A 134 -15.39 11.82 -11.82
CA LYS A 134 -14.85 12.92 -11.00
C LYS A 134 -13.34 12.95 -10.92
N VAL A 135 -12.66 12.20 -11.77
CA VAL A 135 -11.21 12.32 -11.90
C VAL A 135 -10.90 13.73 -12.42
N PRO A 136 -10.06 14.53 -11.72
CA PRO A 136 -9.69 15.85 -12.19
C PRO A 136 -9.04 15.79 -13.58
N TYR A 137 -9.43 16.71 -14.46
CA TYR A 137 -8.94 16.74 -15.85
C TYR A 137 -7.45 17.05 -15.96
N ASP A 138 -6.88 17.67 -14.94
CA ASP A 138 -5.47 18.06 -14.82
C ASP A 138 -4.64 17.03 -14.05
N LEU A 139 -5.25 15.92 -13.64
CA LEU A 139 -4.51 14.84 -12.99
C LEU A 139 -3.65 14.11 -14.03
N GLU A 140 -2.33 14.13 -13.82
CA GLU A 140 -1.37 13.58 -14.76
C GLU A 140 -1.48 12.05 -14.86
N GLU A 141 -1.62 11.54 -16.06
CA GLU A 141 -1.52 10.11 -16.33
C GLU A 141 -0.06 9.66 -16.41
N MET A 142 0.23 8.48 -15.89
CA MET A 142 1.55 7.89 -16.06
C MET A 142 1.82 7.55 -17.55
N PRO A 143 3.08 7.42 -17.98
CA PRO A 143 3.44 6.95 -19.30
C PRO A 143 2.73 5.65 -19.67
N LYS A 144 2.29 5.56 -20.94
CA LYS A 144 1.46 4.46 -21.43
C LYS A 144 2.10 3.08 -21.26
N ASP A 145 3.40 2.97 -21.39
CA ASP A 145 4.16 1.73 -21.20
C ASP A 145 4.15 1.28 -19.74
N LEU A 146 4.29 2.18 -18.78
CA LEU A 146 4.15 1.92 -17.35
C LEU A 146 2.72 1.49 -16.98
N TYR A 147 1.73 2.18 -17.52
CA TYR A 147 0.33 1.80 -17.35
C TYR A 147 0.05 0.37 -17.85
N ILE A 148 0.57 0.00 -19.02
CA ILE A 148 0.43 -1.36 -19.57
C ILE A 148 1.10 -2.38 -18.63
N GLN A 149 2.27 -2.09 -18.10
CA GLN A 149 2.98 -2.95 -17.15
C GLN A 149 2.19 -3.09 -15.84
N LYS A 150 1.75 -1.97 -15.26
CA LYS A 150 0.92 -1.95 -14.04
C LYS A 150 -0.36 -2.78 -14.22
N ARG A 151 -1.04 -2.64 -15.37
CA ARG A 151 -2.23 -3.45 -15.71
C ARG A 151 -1.94 -4.95 -15.83
N LYS A 152 -0.77 -5.34 -16.35
CA LYS A 152 -0.36 -6.75 -16.40
C LYS A 152 -0.16 -7.32 -14.99
N LEU A 153 0.53 -6.57 -14.14
CA LEU A 153 0.76 -6.95 -12.74
C LEU A 153 -0.55 -7.06 -11.95
N ALA A 154 -1.49 -6.13 -12.16
CA ALA A 154 -2.81 -6.13 -11.52
C ALA A 154 -3.62 -7.42 -11.77
N LYS A 155 -3.37 -8.12 -12.86
CA LYS A 155 -4.01 -9.41 -13.18
C LYS A 155 -3.51 -10.56 -12.29
N LEU A 156 -2.39 -10.40 -11.60
CA LEU A 156 -1.86 -11.39 -10.67
C LEU A 156 -2.72 -11.48 -9.40
N TYR A 157 -3.45 -10.42 -9.06
CA TYR A 157 -4.43 -10.42 -7.96
C TYR A 157 -5.78 -11.03 -8.40
N THR A 158 -5.78 -12.31 -8.73
CA THR A 158 -6.93 -13.02 -9.31
C THR A 158 -8.10 -13.12 -8.35
N SER A 159 -7.84 -13.32 -7.04
CA SER A 159 -8.86 -13.36 -5.99
C SER A 159 -9.51 -11.98 -5.77
N GLN A 160 -8.81 -10.89 -6.13
CA GLN A 160 -9.25 -9.50 -5.99
C GLN A 160 -9.72 -8.89 -7.32
N ARG A 161 -9.94 -9.72 -8.33
CA ARG A 161 -10.30 -9.27 -9.69
C ARG A 161 -11.45 -8.25 -9.72
N THR A 162 -12.44 -8.42 -8.85
CA THR A 162 -13.58 -7.48 -8.80
C THR A 162 -13.16 -6.12 -8.25
N THR A 163 -12.36 -6.09 -7.18
CA THR A 163 -11.82 -4.85 -6.59
C THR A 163 -10.91 -4.15 -7.58
N VAL A 164 -9.95 -4.87 -8.15
CA VAL A 164 -9.02 -4.33 -9.15
C VAL A 164 -9.76 -3.74 -10.36
N ARG A 165 -10.82 -4.40 -10.84
CA ARG A 165 -11.63 -3.87 -11.96
C ARG A 165 -12.37 -2.58 -11.62
N LYS A 166 -12.88 -2.44 -10.40
CA LYS A 166 -13.50 -1.19 -9.93
C LYS A 166 -12.52 -0.02 -9.89
N MET A 167 -11.23 -0.32 -9.73
CA MET A 167 -10.15 0.66 -9.66
C MET A 167 -9.47 0.94 -11.00
N TYR A 168 -9.89 0.29 -12.10
CA TYR A 168 -9.20 0.41 -13.41
C TYR A 168 -9.11 1.85 -13.92
N HIS A 169 -10.10 2.68 -13.66
CA HIS A 169 -10.10 4.09 -14.06
C HIS A 169 -9.05 4.91 -13.30
N MET A 170 -8.62 4.45 -12.11
CA MET A 170 -7.57 5.10 -11.31
C MET A 170 -6.16 4.59 -11.58
N LEU A 171 -6.01 3.42 -12.22
CA LEU A 171 -4.69 2.84 -12.46
C LEU A 171 -3.72 3.73 -13.25
N PRO A 172 -4.18 4.58 -14.22
CA PRO A 172 -3.28 5.52 -14.91
C PRO A 172 -2.76 6.63 -14.00
N TYR A 173 -3.49 6.94 -12.94
CA TYR A 173 -3.22 8.08 -12.06
C TYR A 173 -2.58 7.59 -10.77
N GLU A 174 -1.28 7.76 -10.66
CA GLU A 174 -0.55 7.43 -9.44
C GLU A 174 0.34 8.60 -9.06
N TYR A 175 -0.02 9.25 -7.99
CA TYR A 175 0.74 10.32 -7.41
C TYR A 175 0.86 10.12 -5.90
N TRP A 176 1.97 10.57 -5.35
CA TRP A 176 2.22 10.54 -3.92
C TRP A 176 2.42 11.96 -3.42
N GLN A 177 1.95 12.23 -2.23
CA GLN A 177 2.10 13.52 -1.58
C GLN A 177 3.20 13.45 -0.54
N LYS A 178 4.21 14.30 -0.67
CA LYS A 178 5.25 14.45 0.34
C LYS A 178 4.65 15.14 1.56
N GLU A 179 4.81 14.52 2.73
CA GLU A 179 4.38 15.08 3.99
C GLU A 179 5.60 15.56 4.78
N ASN A 180 5.50 16.74 5.37
CA ASN A 180 6.56 17.33 6.19
C ASN A 180 6.24 17.09 7.67
N TYR A 181 7.11 16.35 8.37
CA TYR A 181 6.96 16.03 9.79
C TYR A 181 8.18 16.42 10.61
#